data_e0cb28fc68a51ab2f48b4f7beedf60fb
#
_entry.id   e0cb28fc68a51ab2f48b4f7beedf60fb
#
_cell.length_a   1.000
_cell.length_b   1.000
_cell.length_c   1.000
_cell.angle_alpha   90.00
_cell.angle_beta   90.00
_cell.angle_gamma   90.00
#
_symmetry.space_group_name_H-M   'P 1'
#
loop_
_entity.id
_entity.type
_entity.pdbx_description
1 polymer ?
#
loop_
_entity_poly.entity_id
_entity_poly.type
_entity_poly.pdbx_seq_one_letter_code
_entity_poly.pdbx_strand_id
1 'polypeptide(L)'
;MVTSAAIDCDIHPGVPDIKGLLPYMSEFWQDSFTHRGIDGFDLMSYPLNAPITCRPDWRAKGKRPGASLDALRTEALDAFGIGTAICNPLTGGQVAVSETMGAAICSAVNDWVREHWLDQEPRLRASIVVPAQAPLLAAEEIERCAADRRFVQVLMPVACEMMLGRSYYWPIWEAAARHKLPVGLHAGSMYRYAPTSTGWPSHYLHDYVAQSQAFEDQLLSLISNGVFNKFPDLMFVMIESGVTWLPGFLWRAIKTWRGVRGEVPWVSRSPAEIIRDNVRLTVQPFDAPADATIVEKIVNQIDDDRMLLFASDYPHWQFSSEEDPLPPGLSPALAQRIRVDNPLATYPRLQETV
;
A
#
# COMPACT_ATOMS: atom_id res chain seq x y z
N MET A 1 26.60 0.87 -18.97
CA MET A 1 25.12 0.82 -19.08
C MET A 1 24.63 1.84 -18.06
N VAL A 2 23.85 2.82 -18.48
CA VAL A 2 23.19 3.74 -17.53
C VAL A 2 22.16 2.85 -16.84
N THR A 3 22.37 2.54 -15.56
CA THR A 3 21.36 1.88 -14.74
C THR A 3 20.19 2.85 -14.64
N SER A 4 19.02 2.45 -15.14
CA SER A 4 17.81 3.24 -14.94
C SER A 4 17.60 3.43 -13.43
N ALA A 5 17.24 4.63 -13.03
CA ALA A 5 17.01 4.95 -11.61
C ALA A 5 15.90 4.08 -11.03
N ALA A 6 16.01 3.72 -9.75
CA ALA A 6 15.03 2.86 -9.08
C ALA A 6 13.65 3.52 -9.00
N ILE A 7 12.61 2.70 -8.97
CA ILE A 7 11.22 3.10 -8.74
C ILE A 7 10.82 2.57 -7.36
N ASP A 8 10.60 3.48 -6.43
CA ASP A 8 10.17 3.18 -5.08
C ASP A 8 8.64 3.12 -5.01
N CYS A 9 8.09 1.97 -4.69
CA CYS A 9 6.66 1.74 -4.69
C CYS A 9 5.98 2.06 -3.36
N ASP A 10 6.75 2.49 -2.34
CA ASP A 10 6.20 2.79 -1.03
C ASP A 10 7.02 3.83 -0.25
N ILE A 11 6.46 5.04 -0.21
CA ILE A 11 6.93 6.12 0.66
C ILE A 11 5.75 6.83 1.33
N HIS A 12 5.95 7.37 2.54
CA HIS A 12 4.87 7.94 3.35
C HIS A 12 5.04 9.44 3.60
N PRO A 13 4.36 10.30 2.82
CA PRO A 13 4.22 11.71 3.17
C PRO A 13 3.51 11.86 4.51
N GLY A 14 4.10 12.61 5.43
CA GLY A 14 3.48 12.88 6.73
C GLY A 14 2.24 13.76 6.57
N VAL A 15 1.05 13.14 6.49
CA VAL A 15 -0.23 13.86 6.37
C VAL A 15 -0.40 14.85 7.52
N PRO A 16 -0.75 16.13 7.27
CA PRO A 16 -0.91 17.12 8.31
C PRO A 16 -2.10 16.79 9.22
N ASP A 17 -2.22 17.52 10.33
CA ASP A 17 -3.41 17.51 11.16
C ASP A 17 -4.64 18.05 10.40
N ILE A 18 -5.80 17.98 11.02
CA ILE A 18 -7.04 18.47 10.41
C ILE A 18 -6.94 19.96 10.03
N LYS A 19 -6.24 20.78 10.82
CA LYS A 19 -6.10 22.22 10.51
C LYS A 19 -5.36 22.44 9.18
N GLY A 20 -4.35 21.63 8.91
CA GLY A 20 -3.63 21.64 7.63
C GLY A 20 -4.47 21.14 6.44
N LEU A 21 -5.51 20.35 6.69
CA LEU A 21 -6.42 19.84 5.66
C LEU A 21 -7.65 20.71 5.43
N LEU A 22 -8.03 21.60 6.37
CA LEU A 22 -9.22 22.45 6.24
C LEU A 22 -9.28 23.25 4.92
N PRO A 23 -8.18 23.82 4.40
CA PRO A 23 -8.23 24.57 3.14
C PRO A 23 -8.72 23.77 1.93
N TYR A 24 -8.62 22.45 2.00
CA TYR A 24 -9.03 21.51 0.92
C TYR A 24 -10.44 20.96 1.11
N MET A 25 -11.15 21.40 2.14
CA MET A 25 -12.50 20.93 2.47
C MET A 25 -13.55 22.00 2.12
N SER A 26 -14.80 21.56 1.93
CA SER A 26 -15.94 22.48 1.79
C SER A 26 -16.16 23.28 3.09
N GLU A 27 -16.78 24.46 2.97
CA GLU A 27 -17.14 25.33 4.11
C GLU A 27 -17.89 24.57 5.22
N PHE A 28 -18.81 23.68 4.83
CA PHE A 28 -19.52 22.82 5.79
C PHE A 28 -18.58 22.01 6.67
N TRP A 29 -17.56 21.39 6.08
CA TRP A 29 -16.61 20.58 6.84
C TRP A 29 -15.64 21.43 7.64
N GLN A 30 -15.18 22.57 7.09
CA GLN A 30 -14.35 23.53 7.84
C GLN A 30 -15.06 23.99 9.12
N ASP A 31 -16.31 24.39 9.00
CA ASP A 31 -17.13 24.81 10.14
C ASP A 31 -17.38 23.66 11.12
N SER A 32 -17.74 22.49 10.61
CA SER A 32 -18.01 21.30 11.44
C SER A 32 -16.82 20.91 12.30
N PHE A 33 -15.62 20.84 11.71
CA PHE A 33 -14.40 20.49 12.44
C PHE A 33 -14.02 21.58 13.44
N THR A 34 -14.10 22.85 13.03
CA THR A 34 -13.74 23.98 13.89
C THR A 34 -14.66 24.12 15.10
N HIS A 35 -15.98 24.10 14.88
CA HIS A 35 -16.97 24.25 15.98
C HIS A 35 -16.95 23.07 16.95
N ARG A 36 -16.60 21.87 16.49
CA ARG A 36 -16.54 20.67 17.32
C ARG A 36 -15.18 20.45 17.96
N GLY A 37 -14.18 21.26 17.62
CA GLY A 37 -12.82 21.13 18.16
C GLY A 37 -12.15 19.81 17.76
N ILE A 38 -12.39 19.30 16.54
CA ILE A 38 -11.78 18.08 16.07
C ILE A 38 -10.40 18.41 15.48
N ASP A 39 -9.35 18.05 16.20
CA ASP A 39 -7.97 18.37 15.83
C ASP A 39 -7.26 17.30 15.02
N GLY A 40 -7.70 16.04 15.07
CA GLY A 40 -7.04 14.94 14.38
C GLY A 40 -7.86 13.66 14.33
N PHE A 41 -7.47 12.81 13.42
CA PHE A 41 -7.89 11.41 13.28
C PHE A 41 -6.66 10.52 13.34
N ASP A 42 -5.91 10.62 14.43
CA ASP A 42 -4.73 9.78 14.60
C ASP A 42 -5.17 8.39 15.08
N LEU A 43 -5.50 7.57 14.14
CA LEU A 43 -5.83 6.16 14.33
C LEU A 43 -4.71 5.25 13.79
N MET A 44 -3.54 5.83 13.50
CA MET A 44 -2.49 5.12 12.75
C MET A 44 -1.54 4.31 13.62
N SER A 45 -1.46 4.61 14.91
CA SER A 45 -0.46 4.00 15.78
C SER A 45 -1.07 3.34 17.02
N TYR A 46 -0.60 2.15 17.35
CA TYR A 46 -1.00 1.41 18.54
C TYR A 46 0.21 1.21 19.48
N PRO A 47 0.09 1.58 20.76
CA PRO A 47 -1.01 2.37 21.36
C PRO A 47 -1.10 3.77 20.74
N LEU A 48 -2.23 4.44 20.93
CA LEU A 48 -2.44 5.81 20.45
C LEU A 48 -1.23 6.69 20.79
N ASN A 49 -0.76 7.47 19.82
CA ASN A 49 0.44 8.30 19.89
C ASN A 49 1.76 7.50 20.04
N ALA A 50 1.78 6.21 19.76
CA ALA A 50 3.03 5.48 19.66
C ALA A 50 3.94 6.16 18.61
N PRO A 51 5.24 6.28 18.88
CA PRO A 51 6.14 6.86 17.89
C PRO A 51 6.17 5.97 16.64
N ILE A 52 6.13 6.60 15.48
CA ILE A 52 6.36 5.90 14.21
C ILE A 52 7.73 5.22 14.27
N THR A 53 7.80 3.97 13.87
CA THR A 53 9.06 3.25 13.68
C THR A 53 9.80 3.91 12.52
N CYS A 54 10.87 4.63 12.83
CA CYS A 54 11.74 5.23 11.81
C CYS A 54 13.18 5.16 12.27
N ARG A 55 14.11 5.29 11.34
CA ARG A 55 15.54 5.38 11.68
C ARG A 55 15.76 6.54 12.64
N PRO A 56 16.63 6.36 13.68
CA PRO A 56 16.88 7.42 14.66
C PRO A 56 17.42 8.72 14.06
N ASP A 57 18.22 8.64 13.00
CA ASP A 57 18.80 9.78 12.28
C ASP A 57 17.78 10.53 11.43
N TRP A 58 16.72 9.89 10.95
CA TRP A 58 15.62 10.53 10.23
C TRP A 58 14.64 11.29 11.15
N ARG A 59 14.76 11.11 12.44
CA ARG A 59 13.92 11.76 13.44
C ARG A 59 14.47 13.13 13.80
N ALA A 60 14.18 14.15 13.02
CA ALA A 60 14.55 15.52 13.34
C ALA A 60 13.82 16.04 14.60
N LYS A 61 14.52 16.80 15.46
CA LYS A 61 13.92 17.40 16.66
C LYS A 61 12.70 18.25 16.30
N GLY A 62 11.55 17.90 16.87
CA GLY A 62 10.30 18.65 16.73
C GLY A 62 9.60 18.50 15.36
N LYS A 63 10.07 17.64 14.47
CA LYS A 63 9.39 17.36 13.20
C LYS A 63 8.87 15.91 13.17
N ARG A 64 7.68 15.74 12.63
CA ARG A 64 7.14 14.40 12.36
C ARG A 64 7.96 13.76 11.22
N PRO A 65 8.39 12.50 11.34
CA PRO A 65 9.02 11.79 10.23
C PRO A 65 8.14 11.83 8.97
N GLY A 66 8.77 11.96 7.80
CA GLY A 66 8.05 12.04 6.52
C GLY A 66 7.34 13.38 6.23
N ALA A 67 7.40 14.37 7.14
CA ALA A 67 6.71 15.66 6.96
C ALA A 67 7.49 16.69 6.11
N SER A 68 8.72 16.39 5.70
CA SER A 68 9.60 17.31 4.96
C SER A 68 9.99 16.74 3.61
N LEU A 69 9.60 17.45 2.55
CA LEU A 69 10.00 17.10 1.19
C LEU A 69 11.52 17.19 0.98
N ASP A 70 12.19 18.16 1.61
CA ASP A 70 13.66 18.27 1.53
C ASP A 70 14.36 17.11 2.24
N ALA A 71 13.81 16.64 3.35
CA ALA A 71 14.31 15.44 4.01
C ALA A 71 14.11 14.21 3.11
N LEU A 72 12.93 14.03 2.51
CA LEU A 72 12.68 12.94 1.56
C LEU A 72 13.69 12.95 0.41
N ARG A 73 13.97 14.12 -0.18
CA ARG A 73 14.96 14.24 -1.26
C ARG A 73 16.33 13.71 -0.86
N THR A 74 16.82 14.13 0.30
CA THR A 74 18.16 13.79 0.76
C THR A 74 18.29 12.41 1.38
N GLU A 75 17.28 12.00 2.16
CA GLU A 75 17.32 10.79 2.99
C GLU A 75 16.87 9.53 2.22
N ALA A 76 16.04 9.69 1.20
CA ALA A 76 15.51 8.58 0.42
C ALA A 76 15.82 8.72 -1.08
N LEU A 77 15.30 9.76 -1.77
CA LEU A 77 15.39 9.83 -3.23
C LEU A 77 16.84 9.84 -3.73
N ASP A 78 17.67 10.69 -3.15
CA ASP A 78 19.08 10.81 -3.55
C ASP A 78 19.94 9.71 -2.94
N ALA A 79 19.68 9.35 -1.67
CA ALA A 79 20.46 8.34 -0.96
C ALA A 79 20.34 6.94 -1.59
N PHE A 80 19.15 6.57 -2.09
CA PHE A 80 18.89 5.25 -2.69
C PHE A 80 18.86 5.28 -4.23
N GLY A 81 19.17 6.43 -4.86
CA GLY A 81 19.15 6.57 -6.31
C GLY A 81 17.77 6.40 -6.94
N ILE A 82 16.73 6.91 -6.28
CA ILE A 82 15.34 6.78 -6.70
C ILE A 82 15.01 7.85 -7.74
N GLY A 83 14.60 7.42 -8.92
CA GLY A 83 14.15 8.29 -10.00
C GLY A 83 12.65 8.53 -10.02
N THR A 84 11.88 7.64 -9.42
CA THR A 84 10.44 7.78 -9.23
C THR A 84 10.04 7.15 -7.91
N ALA A 85 9.14 7.80 -7.15
CA ALA A 85 8.61 7.25 -5.91
C ALA A 85 7.09 7.44 -5.82
N ILE A 86 6.37 6.44 -5.29
CA ILE A 86 4.93 6.45 -5.12
C ILE A 86 4.59 6.81 -3.67
N CYS A 87 3.99 7.97 -3.48
CA CYS A 87 3.48 8.44 -2.20
C CYS A 87 2.23 7.64 -1.79
N ASN A 88 2.28 7.00 -0.64
CA ASN A 88 1.18 6.30 0.01
C ASN A 88 0.77 7.04 1.29
N PRO A 89 -0.07 8.09 1.20
CA PRO A 89 -0.50 8.85 2.39
C PRO A 89 -1.43 8.00 3.25
N LEU A 90 -1.10 7.86 4.53
CA LEU A 90 -1.90 7.10 5.47
C LEU A 90 -2.79 8.05 6.30
N THR A 91 -4.09 7.81 6.32
CA THR A 91 -5.06 8.65 7.03
C THR A 91 -6.23 7.86 7.59
N GLY A 92 -6.69 8.23 8.78
CA GLY A 92 -7.88 7.66 9.40
C GLY A 92 -9.19 7.92 8.62
N GLY A 93 -9.18 8.82 7.64
CA GLY A 93 -10.32 9.06 6.73
C GLY A 93 -10.74 7.80 5.97
N GLN A 94 -9.80 6.90 5.69
CA GLN A 94 -10.06 5.65 4.96
C GLN A 94 -10.98 4.68 5.71
N VAL A 95 -11.12 4.83 7.02
CA VAL A 95 -11.92 3.94 7.89
C VAL A 95 -12.81 4.73 8.87
N ALA A 96 -13.06 6.00 8.60
CA ALA A 96 -13.92 6.83 9.44
C ALA A 96 -15.36 6.26 9.49
N VAL A 97 -16.00 6.29 10.68
CA VAL A 97 -17.36 5.76 10.84
C VAL A 97 -18.37 6.53 9.96
N SER A 98 -18.19 7.85 9.88
CA SER A 98 -19.01 8.68 8.97
C SER A 98 -18.43 8.60 7.56
N GLU A 99 -19.15 7.94 6.66
CA GLU A 99 -18.77 7.77 5.25
C GLU A 99 -18.46 9.11 4.57
N THR A 100 -19.36 10.09 4.72
CA THR A 100 -19.20 11.42 4.11
C THR A 100 -18.05 12.22 4.70
N MET A 101 -17.78 12.09 6.00
CA MET A 101 -16.62 12.70 6.64
C MET A 101 -15.33 12.02 6.17
N GLY A 102 -15.33 10.68 6.08
CA GLY A 102 -14.21 9.93 5.54
C GLY A 102 -13.87 10.34 4.11
N ALA A 103 -14.90 10.49 3.27
CA ALA A 103 -14.74 10.96 1.89
C ALA A 103 -14.15 12.38 1.82
N ALA A 104 -14.63 13.30 2.66
CA ALA A 104 -14.10 14.67 2.71
C ALA A 104 -12.62 14.70 3.11
N ILE A 105 -12.23 13.88 4.10
CA ILE A 105 -10.83 13.78 4.55
C ILE A 105 -9.95 13.17 3.45
N CYS A 106 -10.38 12.07 2.83
CA CYS A 106 -9.62 11.42 1.75
C CYS A 106 -9.42 12.38 0.57
N SER A 107 -10.47 13.09 0.17
CA SER A 107 -10.39 14.09 -0.91
C SER A 107 -9.41 15.23 -0.57
N ALA A 108 -9.48 15.75 0.66
CA ALA A 108 -8.56 16.79 1.13
C ALA A 108 -7.10 16.30 1.18
N VAL A 109 -6.86 15.05 1.57
CA VAL A 109 -5.50 14.45 1.55
C VAL A 109 -4.98 14.33 0.12
N ASN A 110 -5.80 13.88 -0.83
CA ASN A 110 -5.40 13.76 -2.23
C ASN A 110 -5.05 15.14 -2.84
N ASP A 111 -5.82 16.18 -2.54
CA ASP A 111 -5.53 17.54 -3.00
C ASP A 111 -4.29 18.12 -2.34
N TRP A 112 -4.11 17.90 -1.04
CA TRP A 112 -2.90 18.28 -0.31
C TRP A 112 -1.64 17.60 -0.85
N VAL A 113 -1.69 16.29 -1.13
CA VAL A 113 -0.56 15.56 -1.72
C VAL A 113 -0.21 16.12 -3.10
N ARG A 114 -1.23 16.44 -3.93
CA ARG A 114 -0.99 17.05 -5.24
C ARG A 114 -0.21 18.35 -5.10
N GLU A 115 -0.66 19.28 -4.25
CA GLU A 115 -0.09 20.62 -4.13
C GLU A 115 1.29 20.61 -3.45
N HIS A 116 1.42 19.86 -2.34
CA HIS A 116 2.61 19.94 -1.49
C HIS A 116 3.72 18.95 -1.86
N TRP A 117 3.40 17.92 -2.65
CA TRP A 117 4.34 16.87 -3.00
C TRP A 117 4.50 16.74 -4.52
N LEU A 118 3.43 16.45 -5.26
CA LEU A 118 3.52 16.17 -6.69
C LEU A 118 3.87 17.42 -7.52
N ASP A 119 3.39 18.60 -7.13
CA ASP A 119 3.71 19.86 -7.81
C ASP A 119 5.11 20.37 -7.46
N GLN A 120 5.72 19.88 -6.38
CA GLN A 120 7.00 20.33 -5.86
C GLN A 120 8.18 19.42 -6.21
N GLU A 121 7.93 18.16 -6.60
CA GLU A 121 8.96 17.17 -6.91
C GLU A 121 8.53 16.28 -8.09
N PRO A 122 9.15 16.44 -9.26
CA PRO A 122 8.72 15.73 -10.48
C PRO A 122 8.94 14.20 -10.42
N ARG A 123 9.81 13.71 -9.52
CA ARG A 123 10.03 12.27 -9.30
C ARG A 123 8.86 11.61 -8.59
N LEU A 124 7.92 12.37 -7.99
CA LEU A 124 6.85 11.79 -7.20
C LEU A 124 5.63 11.43 -8.04
N ARG A 125 5.01 10.35 -7.66
CA ARG A 125 3.69 9.88 -8.01
C ARG A 125 2.92 9.65 -6.72
N ALA A 126 1.61 9.41 -6.80
CA ALA A 126 0.84 9.15 -5.60
C ALA A 126 -0.21 8.06 -5.81
N SER A 127 -0.62 7.47 -4.72
CA SER A 127 -1.84 6.69 -4.63
C SER A 127 -3.03 7.59 -4.31
N ILE A 128 -4.18 7.26 -4.88
CA ILE A 128 -5.47 7.86 -4.55
C ILE A 128 -5.95 7.25 -3.23
N VAL A 129 -6.04 8.05 -2.20
CA VAL A 129 -6.60 7.64 -0.91
C VAL A 129 -8.13 7.69 -1.00
N VAL A 130 -8.80 6.60 -0.62
CA VAL A 130 -10.25 6.47 -0.74
C VAL A 130 -10.93 6.04 0.56
N PRO A 131 -12.18 6.45 0.82
CA PRO A 131 -12.95 5.97 1.97
C PRO A 131 -13.36 4.52 1.77
N ALA A 132 -12.59 3.56 2.31
CA ALA A 132 -12.81 2.13 2.10
C ALA A 132 -14.19 1.64 2.58
N GLN A 133 -14.77 2.29 3.59
CA GLN A 133 -16.09 2.01 4.15
C GLN A 133 -17.25 2.49 3.27
N ALA A 134 -16.98 3.29 2.22
CA ALA A 134 -17.99 3.89 1.34
C ALA A 134 -17.64 3.69 -0.14
N PRO A 135 -17.79 2.47 -0.71
CA PRO A 135 -17.29 2.14 -2.04
C PRO A 135 -17.81 3.00 -3.18
N LEU A 136 -19.02 3.56 -3.08
CA LEU A 136 -19.54 4.46 -4.10
C LEU A 136 -18.83 5.82 -4.06
N LEU A 137 -18.63 6.40 -2.87
CA LEU A 137 -17.86 7.64 -2.70
C LEU A 137 -16.38 7.42 -3.03
N ALA A 138 -15.86 6.23 -2.75
CA ALA A 138 -14.51 5.85 -3.14
C ALA A 138 -14.36 5.81 -4.67
N ALA A 139 -15.33 5.25 -5.39
CA ALA A 139 -15.33 5.23 -6.85
C ALA A 139 -15.39 6.66 -7.44
N GLU A 140 -16.23 7.54 -6.88
CA GLU A 140 -16.29 8.96 -7.29
C GLU A 140 -14.95 9.67 -7.10
N GLU A 141 -14.26 9.40 -5.98
CA GLU A 141 -12.95 9.97 -5.71
C GLU A 141 -11.86 9.43 -6.67
N ILE A 142 -11.93 8.16 -7.03
CA ILE A 142 -11.05 7.58 -8.06
C ILE A 142 -11.26 8.30 -9.40
N GLU A 143 -12.51 8.47 -9.84
CA GLU A 143 -12.84 9.19 -11.08
C GLU A 143 -12.29 10.62 -11.05
N ARG A 144 -12.45 11.33 -9.92
CA ARG A 144 -11.96 12.70 -9.75
C ARG A 144 -10.43 12.80 -9.87
N CYS A 145 -9.72 11.95 -9.15
CA CYS A 145 -8.25 11.99 -9.08
C CYS A 145 -7.59 11.39 -10.33
N ALA A 146 -8.23 10.44 -11.01
CA ALA A 146 -7.68 9.77 -12.19
C ALA A 146 -7.41 10.71 -13.38
N ALA A 147 -7.97 11.92 -13.38
CA ALA A 147 -7.67 12.97 -14.36
C ALA A 147 -6.20 13.43 -14.28
N ASP A 148 -5.59 13.43 -13.12
CA ASP A 148 -4.16 13.68 -12.94
C ASP A 148 -3.37 12.37 -13.09
N ARG A 149 -2.57 12.28 -14.15
CA ARG A 149 -1.81 11.06 -14.48
C ARG A 149 -0.71 10.71 -13.46
N ARG A 150 -0.38 11.62 -12.56
CA ARG A 150 0.57 11.39 -11.47
C ARG A 150 -0.01 10.50 -10.35
N PHE A 151 -1.34 10.37 -10.28
CA PHE A 151 -1.96 9.32 -9.48
C PHE A 151 -1.88 7.99 -10.23
N VAL A 152 -1.16 7.03 -9.67
CA VAL A 152 -0.80 5.77 -10.35
C VAL A 152 -1.38 4.52 -9.71
N GLN A 153 -2.01 4.64 -8.54
CA GLN A 153 -2.54 3.55 -7.73
C GLN A 153 -3.75 4.02 -6.92
N VAL A 154 -4.62 3.11 -6.51
CA VAL A 154 -5.63 3.31 -5.45
C VAL A 154 -5.11 2.70 -4.16
N LEU A 155 -5.16 3.41 -3.03
CA LEU A 155 -4.67 2.94 -1.74
C LEU A 155 -5.81 2.59 -0.80
N MET A 156 -5.78 1.36 -0.28
CA MET A 156 -6.72 0.86 0.73
C MET A 156 -5.99 0.21 1.90
N PRO A 157 -6.51 0.31 3.14
CA PRO A 157 -5.99 -0.48 4.25
C PRO A 157 -6.31 -1.96 4.04
N VAL A 158 -5.40 -2.85 4.45
CA VAL A 158 -5.63 -4.30 4.37
C VAL A 158 -6.74 -4.75 5.32
N ALA A 159 -6.85 -4.16 6.50
CA ALA A 159 -7.93 -4.43 7.44
C ALA A 159 -9.07 -3.44 7.24
N CYS A 160 -10.20 -3.94 6.79
CA CYS A 160 -11.42 -3.20 6.50
C CYS A 160 -12.62 -3.78 7.26
N GLU A 161 -13.77 -3.12 7.16
CA GLU A 161 -15.01 -3.56 7.81
C GLU A 161 -15.46 -4.95 7.33
N MET A 162 -15.24 -5.24 6.05
CA MET A 162 -15.59 -6.52 5.44
C MET A 162 -14.44 -7.03 4.57
N MET A 163 -14.48 -8.33 4.27
CA MET A 163 -13.54 -8.93 3.32
C MET A 163 -13.65 -8.30 1.93
N LEU A 164 -12.53 -7.88 1.37
CA LEU A 164 -12.41 -7.09 0.13
C LEU A 164 -12.87 -7.83 -1.14
N GLY A 165 -12.98 -9.14 -1.11
CA GLY A 165 -13.56 -9.91 -2.22
C GLY A 165 -15.06 -9.72 -2.41
N ARG A 166 -15.78 -9.24 -1.39
CA ARG A 166 -17.24 -9.10 -1.46
C ARG A 166 -17.66 -8.07 -2.51
N SER A 167 -18.79 -8.33 -3.15
CA SER A 167 -19.35 -7.45 -4.19
C SER A 167 -19.64 -6.02 -3.74
N TYR A 168 -19.70 -5.78 -2.43
CA TYR A 168 -19.77 -4.45 -1.84
C TYR A 168 -18.64 -3.53 -2.32
N TYR A 169 -17.42 -4.06 -2.51
CA TYR A 169 -16.26 -3.30 -2.95
C TYR A 169 -16.10 -3.20 -4.48
N TRP A 170 -16.92 -3.88 -5.25
CA TRP A 170 -16.82 -3.88 -6.71
C TRP A 170 -16.85 -2.50 -7.37
N PRO A 171 -17.59 -1.49 -6.87
CA PRO A 171 -17.49 -0.14 -7.42
C PRO A 171 -16.08 0.44 -7.44
N ILE A 172 -15.28 0.13 -6.40
CA ILE A 172 -13.86 0.53 -6.33
C ILE A 172 -13.05 -0.20 -7.39
N TRP A 173 -13.21 -1.53 -7.48
CA TRP A 173 -12.50 -2.36 -8.46
C TRP A 173 -12.85 -1.97 -9.90
N GLU A 174 -14.10 -1.64 -10.16
CA GLU A 174 -14.57 -1.20 -11.47
C GLU A 174 -13.96 0.15 -11.87
N ALA A 175 -13.94 1.13 -10.97
CA ALA A 175 -13.30 2.42 -11.21
C ALA A 175 -11.78 2.28 -11.39
N ALA A 176 -11.09 1.51 -10.54
CA ALA A 176 -9.67 1.24 -10.66
C ALA A 176 -9.31 0.58 -12.01
N ALA A 177 -10.07 -0.46 -12.40
CA ALA A 177 -9.86 -1.16 -13.67
C ALA A 177 -10.09 -0.25 -14.88
N ARG A 178 -11.13 0.58 -14.86
CA ARG A 178 -11.43 1.56 -15.93
C ARG A 178 -10.27 2.50 -16.19
N HIS A 179 -9.61 2.94 -15.13
CA HIS A 179 -8.48 3.86 -15.19
C HIS A 179 -7.12 3.17 -15.25
N LYS A 180 -7.08 1.84 -15.32
CA LYS A 180 -5.85 1.02 -15.30
C LYS A 180 -4.96 1.34 -14.09
N LEU A 181 -5.58 1.50 -12.93
CA LEU A 181 -4.91 1.76 -11.66
C LEU A 181 -4.80 0.45 -10.88
N PRO A 182 -3.60 -0.03 -10.53
CA PRO A 182 -3.44 -1.06 -9.53
C PRO A 182 -4.06 -0.65 -8.20
N VAL A 183 -4.44 -1.63 -7.38
CA VAL A 183 -4.94 -1.40 -6.03
C VAL A 183 -3.86 -1.81 -5.03
N GLY A 184 -3.32 -0.84 -4.30
CA GLY A 184 -2.42 -1.07 -3.18
C GLY A 184 -3.24 -1.40 -1.93
N LEU A 185 -3.00 -2.58 -1.35
CA LEU A 185 -3.46 -2.93 -0.01
C LEU A 185 -2.30 -2.70 0.94
N HIS A 186 -2.46 -1.78 1.88
CA HIS A 186 -1.40 -1.39 2.79
C HIS A 186 -1.60 -2.02 4.17
N ALA A 187 -0.52 -2.43 4.81
CA ALA A 187 -0.53 -2.88 6.20
C ALA A 187 -1.20 -1.86 7.13
N GLY A 188 -1.81 -2.37 8.19
CA GLY A 188 -2.52 -1.54 9.16
C GLY A 188 -4.02 -1.59 9.03
N SER A 189 -4.64 -1.36 10.18
CA SER A 189 -6.09 -1.40 10.36
C SER A 189 -6.64 -0.03 10.73
N MET A 190 -5.79 0.98 10.80
CA MET A 190 -6.08 2.29 11.39
C MET A 190 -6.67 2.14 12.81
N TYR A 191 -6.30 1.06 13.52
CA TYR A 191 -6.79 0.68 14.86
C TYR A 191 -8.31 0.67 14.99
N ARG A 192 -8.98 0.43 13.87
CA ARG A 192 -10.41 0.28 13.83
C ARG A 192 -10.85 -1.17 13.72
N TYR A 193 -10.06 -1.97 13.03
CA TYR A 193 -10.33 -3.39 12.82
C TYR A 193 -9.14 -4.21 13.29
N ALA A 194 -9.41 -5.36 13.93
CA ALA A 194 -8.35 -6.28 14.26
C ALA A 194 -7.71 -6.85 12.99
N PRO A 195 -6.40 -7.11 12.96
CA PRO A 195 -5.73 -7.69 11.80
C PRO A 195 -6.21 -9.12 11.49
N THR A 196 -6.77 -9.80 12.48
CA THR A 196 -7.35 -11.14 12.34
C THR A 196 -8.69 -11.24 13.03
N SER A 197 -9.50 -12.25 12.67
CA SER A 197 -10.79 -12.53 13.30
C SER A 197 -10.70 -13.09 14.72
N THR A 198 -9.50 -13.37 15.22
CA THR A 198 -9.29 -13.97 16.54
C THR A 198 -9.33 -12.97 17.70
N GLY A 199 -9.33 -11.68 17.39
CA GLY A 199 -9.44 -10.60 18.37
C GLY A 199 -8.37 -9.52 18.22
N TRP A 200 -8.45 -8.51 19.10
CA TRP A 200 -7.52 -7.39 19.10
C TRP A 200 -6.17 -7.78 19.71
N PRO A 201 -5.07 -7.38 19.05
CA PRO A 201 -3.74 -7.53 19.64
C PRO A 201 -3.58 -6.59 20.85
N SER A 202 -2.83 -7.04 21.85
CA SER A 202 -2.57 -6.25 23.07
C SER A 202 -1.28 -5.42 23.00
N HIS A 203 -0.41 -5.69 22.03
CA HIS A 203 0.89 -5.05 21.89
C HIS A 203 1.19 -4.79 20.41
N TYR A 204 1.98 -3.76 20.12
CA TYR A 204 2.43 -3.46 18.76
C TYR A 204 3.14 -4.64 18.09
N LEU A 205 4.00 -5.35 18.82
CA LEU A 205 4.65 -6.56 18.32
C LEU A 205 3.64 -7.59 17.78
N HIS A 206 2.53 -7.79 18.51
CA HIS A 206 1.49 -8.72 18.09
C HIS A 206 0.74 -8.18 16.87
N ASP A 207 0.34 -6.92 16.91
CA ASP A 207 -0.37 -6.27 15.79
C ASP A 207 0.45 -6.37 14.50
N TYR A 208 1.72 -5.98 14.56
CA TYR A 208 2.58 -5.94 13.39
C TYR A 208 2.85 -7.32 12.79
N VAL A 209 3.17 -8.31 13.63
CA VAL A 209 3.38 -9.70 13.17
C VAL A 209 2.11 -10.31 12.58
N ALA A 210 0.94 -9.96 13.10
CA ALA A 210 -0.34 -10.47 12.62
C ALA A 210 -0.79 -9.84 11.29
N GLN A 211 -0.16 -8.78 10.81
CA GLN A 211 -0.54 -8.12 9.55
C GLN A 211 -0.45 -9.08 8.35
N SER A 212 0.54 -9.97 8.29
CA SER A 212 0.65 -10.97 7.21
C SER A 212 -0.61 -11.82 7.07
N GLN A 213 -1.26 -12.18 8.18
CA GLN A 213 -2.50 -12.95 8.16
C GLN A 213 -3.67 -12.15 7.57
N ALA A 214 -3.71 -10.83 7.79
CA ALA A 214 -4.71 -9.98 7.15
C ALA A 214 -4.56 -10.00 5.62
N PHE A 215 -3.34 -9.95 5.10
CA PHE A 215 -3.08 -10.06 3.67
C PHE A 215 -3.47 -11.42 3.10
N GLU A 216 -3.14 -12.51 3.80
CA GLU A 216 -3.55 -13.87 3.40
C GLU A 216 -5.07 -13.99 3.30
N ASP A 217 -5.81 -13.51 4.31
CA ASP A 217 -7.26 -13.57 4.35
C ASP A 217 -7.90 -12.71 3.25
N GLN A 218 -7.41 -11.50 3.03
CA GLN A 218 -7.92 -10.64 1.97
C GLN A 218 -7.65 -11.20 0.58
N LEU A 219 -6.45 -11.72 0.34
CA LEU A 219 -6.10 -12.33 -0.93
C LEU A 219 -6.97 -13.55 -1.22
N LEU A 220 -7.19 -14.40 -0.21
CA LEU A 220 -8.07 -15.55 -0.36
C LEU A 220 -9.52 -15.12 -0.61
N SER A 221 -9.98 -14.06 0.03
CA SER A 221 -11.30 -13.46 -0.22
C SER A 221 -11.44 -12.93 -1.65
N LEU A 222 -10.46 -12.22 -2.16
CA LEU A 222 -10.44 -11.72 -3.55
C LEU A 222 -10.53 -12.87 -4.55
N ILE A 223 -9.79 -13.95 -4.32
CA ILE A 223 -9.80 -15.15 -5.17
C ILE A 223 -11.15 -15.85 -5.08
N SER A 224 -11.60 -16.21 -3.88
CA SER A 224 -12.79 -17.05 -3.69
C SER A 224 -14.09 -16.36 -4.10
N ASN A 225 -14.16 -15.03 -4.00
CA ASN A 225 -15.32 -14.26 -4.47
C ASN A 225 -15.24 -13.88 -5.96
N GLY A 226 -14.23 -14.35 -6.70
CA GLY A 226 -14.15 -14.22 -8.14
C GLY A 226 -13.79 -12.81 -8.65
N VAL A 227 -13.13 -11.98 -7.83
CA VAL A 227 -12.71 -10.63 -8.25
C VAL A 227 -11.84 -10.69 -9.50
N PHE A 228 -10.86 -11.60 -9.54
CA PHE A 228 -9.97 -11.77 -10.68
C PHE A 228 -10.63 -12.42 -11.92
N ASN A 229 -11.82 -13.01 -11.76
CA ASN A 229 -12.62 -13.46 -12.88
C ASN A 229 -13.42 -12.31 -13.50
N LYS A 230 -13.91 -11.41 -12.66
CA LYS A 230 -14.66 -10.22 -13.09
C LYS A 230 -13.76 -9.11 -13.62
N PHE A 231 -12.58 -8.94 -13.02
CA PHE A 231 -11.59 -7.92 -13.35
C PHE A 231 -10.23 -8.57 -13.63
N PRO A 232 -10.08 -9.27 -14.78
CA PRO A 232 -8.91 -10.13 -15.04
C PRO A 232 -7.59 -9.36 -15.16
N ASP A 233 -7.63 -8.09 -15.54
CA ASP A 233 -6.45 -7.22 -15.71
C ASP A 233 -6.15 -6.36 -14.48
N LEU A 234 -6.97 -6.47 -13.42
CA LEU A 234 -6.78 -5.66 -12.22
C LEU A 234 -5.62 -6.23 -11.39
N MET A 235 -4.64 -5.39 -11.13
CA MET A 235 -3.49 -5.71 -10.28
C MET A 235 -3.74 -5.31 -8.84
N PHE A 236 -3.32 -6.16 -7.90
CA PHE A 236 -3.24 -5.86 -6.48
C PHE A 236 -1.79 -5.84 -6.02
N VAL A 237 -1.42 -4.82 -5.26
CA VAL A 237 -0.09 -4.68 -4.68
C VAL A 237 -0.22 -4.79 -3.17
N MET A 238 0.44 -5.79 -2.58
CA MET A 238 0.51 -6.00 -1.14
C MET A 238 1.66 -5.15 -0.60
N ILE A 239 1.31 -4.03 0.00
CA ILE A 239 2.27 -3.02 0.46
C ILE A 239 2.54 -3.24 1.94
N GLU A 240 3.82 -3.35 2.31
CA GLU A 240 4.27 -3.63 3.69
C GLU A 240 3.71 -4.96 4.24
N SER A 241 3.50 -5.94 3.35
CA SER A 241 2.90 -7.23 3.72
C SER A 241 3.88 -8.24 4.30
N GLY A 242 5.16 -8.01 4.15
CA GLY A 242 6.16 -9.07 4.20
C GLY A 242 6.14 -9.94 2.93
N VAL A 243 7.16 -10.78 2.77
CA VAL A 243 7.31 -11.65 1.59
C VAL A 243 7.29 -13.13 1.98
N THR A 244 7.76 -13.46 3.17
CA THR A 244 8.04 -14.85 3.60
C THR A 244 6.80 -15.71 3.79
N TRP A 245 5.62 -15.14 3.98
CA TRP A 245 4.36 -15.87 4.12
C TRP A 245 3.87 -16.49 2.79
N LEU A 246 4.23 -15.91 1.66
CA LEU A 246 3.64 -16.24 0.35
C LEU A 246 3.84 -17.70 -0.08
N PRO A 247 5.02 -18.32 0.02
CA PRO A 247 5.19 -19.72 -0.37
C PRO A 247 4.28 -20.69 0.39
N GLY A 248 4.21 -20.55 1.70
CA GLY A 248 3.35 -21.41 2.55
C GLY A 248 1.86 -21.22 2.23
N PHE A 249 1.44 -19.98 2.04
CA PHE A 249 0.09 -19.63 1.61
C PHE A 249 -0.25 -20.27 0.25
N LEU A 250 0.62 -20.14 -0.76
CA LEU A 250 0.42 -20.72 -2.10
C LEU A 250 0.20 -22.22 -2.04
N TRP A 251 1.05 -22.95 -1.34
CA TRP A 251 0.93 -24.40 -1.23
C TRP A 251 -0.39 -24.82 -0.58
N ARG A 252 -0.78 -24.14 0.51
CA ARG A 252 -2.03 -24.40 1.21
C ARG A 252 -3.24 -24.04 0.33
N ALA A 253 -3.24 -22.90 -0.32
CA ALA A 253 -4.32 -22.44 -1.19
C ALA A 253 -4.54 -23.39 -2.38
N ILE A 254 -3.46 -23.80 -3.07
CA ILE A 254 -3.53 -24.73 -4.20
C ILE A 254 -4.09 -26.09 -3.75
N LYS A 255 -3.55 -26.65 -2.68
CA LYS A 255 -4.00 -27.95 -2.15
C LYS A 255 -5.48 -27.93 -1.79
N THR A 256 -5.91 -26.88 -1.06
CA THR A 256 -7.30 -26.76 -0.61
C THR A 256 -8.24 -26.52 -1.79
N TRP A 257 -7.89 -25.63 -2.70
CA TRP A 257 -8.69 -25.37 -3.91
C TRP A 257 -8.92 -26.64 -4.74
N ARG A 258 -7.89 -27.47 -4.94
CA ARG A 258 -8.06 -28.75 -5.64
C ARG A 258 -9.11 -29.67 -5.01
N GLY A 259 -9.22 -29.65 -3.68
CA GLY A 259 -10.17 -30.48 -2.95
C GLY A 259 -11.61 -29.95 -2.95
N VAL A 260 -11.77 -28.61 -2.90
CA VAL A 260 -13.09 -27.97 -2.69
C VAL A 260 -13.52 -27.01 -3.79
N ARG A 261 -12.85 -27.02 -4.95
CA ARG A 261 -13.15 -26.10 -6.07
C ARG A 261 -14.60 -26.12 -6.55
N GLY A 262 -15.35 -27.17 -6.26
CA GLY A 262 -16.77 -27.25 -6.54
C GLY A 262 -17.62 -26.23 -5.77
N GLU A 263 -17.11 -25.71 -4.64
CA GLU A 263 -17.75 -24.63 -3.88
C GLU A 263 -17.62 -23.28 -4.58
N VAL A 264 -16.54 -23.08 -5.33
CA VAL A 264 -16.22 -21.83 -6.04
C VAL A 264 -16.02 -22.08 -7.55
N PRO A 265 -17.02 -22.58 -8.27
CA PRO A 265 -16.89 -23.04 -9.66
C PRO A 265 -16.49 -21.92 -10.63
N TRP A 266 -16.68 -20.64 -10.26
CA TRP A 266 -16.22 -19.49 -11.02
C TRP A 266 -14.70 -19.28 -10.93
N VAL A 267 -14.00 -19.86 -9.95
CA VAL A 267 -12.54 -19.80 -9.84
C VAL A 267 -11.94 -20.90 -10.73
N SER A 268 -11.84 -20.61 -12.01
CA SER A 268 -11.42 -21.58 -13.05
C SER A 268 -9.92 -21.80 -13.13
N ARG A 269 -9.10 -20.81 -12.70
CA ARG A 269 -7.63 -20.90 -12.65
C ARG A 269 -7.16 -21.25 -11.24
N SER A 270 -5.99 -21.88 -11.13
CA SER A 270 -5.43 -22.14 -9.79
C SER A 270 -5.10 -20.84 -9.05
N PRO A 271 -5.14 -20.83 -7.72
CA PRO A 271 -4.71 -19.67 -6.94
C PRO A 271 -3.30 -19.18 -7.29
N ALA A 272 -2.37 -20.10 -7.62
CA ALA A 272 -1.02 -19.71 -8.01
C ALA A 272 -0.98 -18.95 -9.34
N GLU A 273 -1.74 -19.38 -10.34
CA GLU A 273 -1.83 -18.68 -11.63
C GLU A 273 -2.41 -17.29 -11.46
N ILE A 274 -3.51 -17.18 -10.67
CA ILE A 274 -4.14 -15.89 -10.37
C ILE A 274 -3.14 -14.95 -9.67
N ILE A 275 -2.44 -15.44 -8.65
CA ILE A 275 -1.50 -14.62 -7.87
C ILE A 275 -0.33 -14.17 -8.74
N ARG A 276 0.26 -15.04 -9.54
CA ARG A 276 1.36 -14.68 -10.45
C ARG A 276 0.96 -13.61 -11.46
N ASP A 277 -0.26 -13.67 -11.96
CA ASP A 277 -0.73 -12.72 -12.97
C ASP A 277 -1.20 -11.39 -12.37
N ASN A 278 -1.85 -11.41 -11.18
CA ASN A 278 -2.59 -10.26 -10.66
C ASN A 278 -2.06 -9.68 -9.34
N VAL A 279 -1.01 -10.27 -8.74
CA VAL A 279 -0.54 -9.81 -7.41
C VAL A 279 0.95 -9.48 -7.44
N ARG A 280 1.33 -8.43 -6.71
CA ARG A 280 2.71 -8.02 -6.45
C ARG A 280 2.88 -7.72 -4.96
N LEU A 281 4.12 -7.81 -4.46
CA LEU A 281 4.48 -7.51 -3.09
C LEU A 281 5.64 -6.52 -3.06
N THR A 282 5.58 -5.52 -2.17
CA THR A 282 6.75 -4.68 -1.89
C THR A 282 7.77 -5.43 -1.03
N VAL A 283 9.06 -5.12 -1.20
CA VAL A 283 10.14 -5.83 -0.50
C VAL A 283 10.42 -5.31 0.90
N GLN A 284 9.75 -4.25 1.34
CA GLN A 284 9.87 -3.76 2.71
C GLN A 284 8.51 -3.87 3.42
N PRO A 285 8.52 -4.56 4.61
CA PRO A 285 9.57 -5.45 5.11
C PRO A 285 9.71 -6.72 4.27
N PHE A 286 10.90 -7.34 4.24
CA PHE A 286 11.08 -8.63 3.59
C PHE A 286 10.77 -9.80 4.53
N ASP A 287 10.92 -9.59 5.82
CA ASP A 287 10.67 -10.55 6.92
C ASP A 287 11.55 -11.81 6.87
N ALA A 288 12.76 -11.69 6.37
CA ALA A 288 13.74 -12.76 6.40
C ALA A 288 14.97 -12.36 7.22
N PRO A 289 15.71 -13.34 7.78
CA PRO A 289 17.04 -13.07 8.31
C PRO A 289 17.94 -12.43 7.25
N ALA A 290 18.90 -11.59 7.69
CA ALA A 290 19.91 -10.97 6.81
C ALA A 290 20.97 -12.01 6.36
N ASP A 291 20.55 -13.16 5.88
CA ASP A 291 21.35 -14.27 5.36
C ASP A 291 21.01 -14.48 3.89
N ALA A 292 21.96 -14.17 3.02
CA ALA A 292 21.80 -14.26 1.58
C ALA A 292 21.29 -15.63 1.10
N THR A 293 21.71 -16.71 1.76
CA THR A 293 21.31 -18.08 1.36
C THR A 293 19.86 -18.39 1.74
N ILE A 294 19.36 -17.78 2.81
CA ILE A 294 17.95 -17.91 3.22
C ILE A 294 17.07 -17.08 2.28
N VAL A 295 17.45 -15.83 2.00
CA VAL A 295 16.73 -14.97 1.06
C VAL A 295 16.63 -15.61 -0.32
N GLU A 296 17.73 -16.14 -0.85
CA GLU A 296 17.72 -16.86 -2.13
C GLU A 296 16.74 -18.04 -2.13
N LYS A 297 16.71 -18.85 -1.07
CA LYS A 297 15.76 -19.95 -0.94
C LYS A 297 14.30 -19.49 -0.92
N ILE A 298 13.99 -18.40 -0.23
CA ILE A 298 12.64 -17.83 -0.18
C ILE A 298 12.21 -17.37 -1.58
N VAL A 299 13.06 -16.62 -2.26
CA VAL A 299 12.79 -16.13 -3.62
C VAL A 299 12.58 -17.30 -4.59
N ASN A 300 13.41 -18.34 -4.50
CA ASN A 300 13.26 -19.55 -5.32
C ASN A 300 11.94 -20.30 -5.04
N GLN A 301 11.37 -20.19 -3.83
CA GLN A 301 10.08 -20.80 -3.50
C GLN A 301 8.88 -19.98 -4.05
N ILE A 302 9.04 -18.69 -4.27
CA ILE A 302 8.03 -17.84 -4.93
C ILE A 302 7.90 -18.24 -6.39
N ASP A 303 9.02 -18.63 -7.03
CA ASP A 303 9.09 -19.17 -8.41
C ASP A 303 8.47 -18.22 -9.47
N ASP A 304 8.60 -16.91 -9.26
CA ASP A 304 8.23 -15.88 -10.22
C ASP A 304 9.01 -14.58 -9.95
N ASP A 305 9.85 -14.19 -10.89
CA ASP A 305 10.71 -13.02 -10.79
C ASP A 305 9.99 -11.68 -11.00
N ARG A 306 8.68 -11.72 -11.34
CA ARG A 306 7.81 -10.54 -11.49
C ARG A 306 7.11 -10.12 -10.20
N MET A 307 7.15 -10.95 -9.16
CA MET A 307 6.32 -10.79 -7.95
C MET A 307 6.74 -9.62 -7.08
N LEU A 308 8.02 -9.27 -7.04
CA LEU A 308 8.56 -8.33 -6.07
C LEU A 308 8.76 -6.94 -6.66
N LEU A 309 8.41 -5.92 -5.88
CA LEU A 309 8.58 -4.50 -6.20
C LEU A 309 9.50 -3.84 -5.17
N PHE A 310 10.38 -2.96 -5.64
CA PHE A 310 11.23 -2.18 -4.75
C PHE A 310 10.40 -1.20 -3.91
N ALA A 311 10.73 -1.10 -2.64
CA ALA A 311 10.20 -0.14 -1.69
C ALA A 311 11.25 0.18 -0.63
N SER A 312 11.30 1.43 -0.17
CA SER A 312 12.08 1.82 0.99
C SER A 312 11.26 1.87 2.28
N ASP A 313 9.96 2.01 2.15
CA ASP A 313 9.03 2.26 3.26
C ASP A 313 9.38 3.53 4.04
N TYR A 314 10.01 4.53 3.37
CA TYR A 314 10.40 5.79 4.02
C TYR A 314 9.16 6.53 4.58
N PRO A 315 9.15 7.03 5.83
CA PRO A 315 10.25 7.08 6.78
C PRO A 315 10.28 5.93 7.78
N HIS A 316 9.52 4.87 7.58
CA HIS A 316 9.56 3.70 8.45
C HIS A 316 10.91 3.00 8.30
N TRP A 317 11.28 2.19 9.28
CA TRP A 317 12.55 1.49 9.26
C TRP A 317 12.32 0.00 9.46
N GLN A 318 12.33 -0.71 8.34
CA GLN A 318 12.03 -2.15 8.29
C GLN A 318 13.23 -2.99 7.84
N PHE A 319 14.31 -2.36 7.37
CA PHE A 319 15.49 -3.07 6.86
C PHE A 319 16.70 -2.91 7.78
N SER A 320 17.55 -3.93 7.83
CA SER A 320 18.73 -3.97 8.69
C SER A 320 19.95 -3.22 8.12
N SER A 321 19.99 -2.97 6.81
CA SER A 321 21.05 -2.23 6.13
C SER A 321 20.70 -0.76 5.98
N GLU A 322 21.66 0.12 6.30
CA GLU A 322 21.54 1.56 6.05
C GLU A 322 21.83 1.93 4.58
N GLU A 323 22.43 1.03 3.83
CA GLU A 323 22.93 1.30 2.49
C GLU A 323 21.97 0.86 1.38
N ASP A 324 21.20 -0.20 1.60
CA ASP A 324 20.29 -0.73 0.57
C ASP A 324 19.00 -1.31 1.17
N PRO A 325 17.82 -0.80 0.78
CA PRO A 325 16.53 -1.40 1.18
C PRO A 325 16.31 -2.83 0.66
N LEU A 326 17.06 -3.28 -0.36
CA LEU A 326 16.93 -4.65 -0.85
C LEU A 326 17.59 -5.66 0.10
N PRO A 327 16.98 -6.83 0.32
CA PRO A 327 17.61 -7.88 1.11
C PRO A 327 18.87 -8.43 0.39
N PRO A 328 19.86 -8.94 1.13
CA PRO A 328 21.06 -9.53 0.56
C PRO A 328 20.76 -10.82 -0.23
N GLY A 329 21.64 -11.23 -1.14
CA GLY A 329 21.52 -12.54 -1.83
C GLY A 329 20.67 -12.54 -3.09
N LEU A 330 20.14 -11.40 -3.51
CA LEU A 330 19.48 -11.27 -4.81
C LEU A 330 20.52 -11.24 -5.94
N SER A 331 20.24 -11.92 -7.05
CA SER A 331 21.07 -11.79 -8.23
C SER A 331 20.96 -10.36 -8.80
N PRO A 332 22.02 -9.83 -9.45
CA PRO A 332 21.96 -8.49 -10.07
C PRO A 332 20.79 -8.34 -11.06
N ALA A 333 20.47 -9.40 -11.80
CA ALA A 333 19.36 -9.41 -12.75
C ALA A 333 18.00 -9.28 -12.03
N LEU A 334 17.80 -10.02 -10.92
CA LEU A 334 16.57 -9.94 -10.14
C LEU A 334 16.49 -8.59 -9.40
N ALA A 335 17.58 -8.09 -8.85
CA ALA A 335 17.63 -6.76 -8.22
C ALA A 335 17.21 -5.64 -9.21
N GLN A 336 17.68 -5.71 -10.48
CA GLN A 336 17.26 -4.78 -11.54
C GLN A 336 15.76 -4.91 -11.82
N ARG A 337 15.24 -6.12 -11.94
CA ARG A 337 13.80 -6.33 -12.13
C ARG A 337 12.97 -5.76 -11.02
N ILE A 338 13.36 -6.02 -9.76
CA ILE A 338 12.67 -5.52 -8.58
C ILE A 338 12.69 -3.99 -8.55
N ARG A 339 13.84 -3.36 -8.86
CA ARG A 339 13.98 -1.91 -8.80
C ARG A 339 13.28 -1.16 -9.93
N VAL A 340 13.14 -1.77 -11.11
CA VAL A 340 12.74 -1.03 -12.31
C VAL A 340 11.69 -1.77 -13.14
N ASP A 341 12.00 -2.99 -13.61
CA ASP A 341 11.19 -3.63 -14.64
C ASP A 341 9.81 -4.03 -14.11
N ASN A 342 9.76 -4.61 -12.91
CA ASN A 342 8.51 -5.03 -12.28
C ASN A 342 7.62 -3.84 -11.90
N PRO A 343 8.12 -2.75 -11.28
CA PRO A 343 7.34 -1.53 -11.07
C PRO A 343 6.77 -0.97 -12.39
N LEU A 344 7.58 -0.83 -13.45
CA LEU A 344 7.10 -0.35 -14.74
C LEU A 344 6.02 -1.25 -15.34
N ALA A 345 6.15 -2.59 -15.21
CA ALA A 345 5.13 -3.51 -15.68
C ALA A 345 3.85 -3.49 -14.83
N THR A 346 3.96 -3.15 -13.54
CA THR A 346 2.84 -3.13 -12.61
C THR A 346 2.01 -1.84 -12.71
N TYR A 347 2.66 -0.70 -12.94
CA TYR A 347 2.02 0.61 -12.98
C TYR A 347 2.00 1.20 -14.41
N PRO A 348 0.96 0.95 -15.21
CA PRO A 348 0.92 1.38 -16.61
C PRO A 348 1.14 2.88 -16.81
N ARG A 349 0.68 3.70 -15.85
CA ARG A 349 0.82 5.16 -15.91
C ARG A 349 2.27 5.66 -15.76
N LEU A 350 3.18 4.85 -15.22
CA LEU A 350 4.60 5.20 -15.16
C LEU A 350 5.26 5.14 -16.55
N GLN A 351 4.74 4.32 -17.46
CA GLN A 351 5.26 4.18 -18.82
C GLN A 351 4.86 5.35 -19.74
N GLU A 352 3.79 6.06 -19.41
CA GLU A 352 3.26 7.15 -20.22
C GLU A 352 4.00 8.49 -19.98
N THR A 353 4.88 8.53 -18.98
CA THR A 353 5.57 9.76 -18.54
C THR A 353 7.04 9.79 -18.94
N VAL A 354 7.50 8.80 -19.72
CA VAL A 354 8.88 8.70 -20.24
C VAL A 354 8.98 9.30 -21.64
#